data_14f7aaa1c815d39c618e8444db6621c9
#
_entry.id   14f7aaa1c815d39c618e8444db6621c9
#
_cell.length_a   1.000
_cell.length_b   1.000
_cell.length_c   1.000
_cell.angle_alpha   90.00
_cell.angle_beta   90.00
_cell.angle_gamma   90.00
#
_symmetry.space_group_name_H-M   'P 1'
#
loop_
_entity.id
_entity.type
_entity.pdbx_description
1 polymer ?
#
loop_
_entity_poly.entity_id
_entity_poly.type
_entity_poly.pdbx_seq_one_letter_code
_entity_poly.pdbx_strand_id
1 'polypeptide(L)'
;MIKFGTGGWRAVIGDDFIAENIRKVAMGIVLLANEQNKNSKPVIIGYDRRFLSETAAKWVAETLAANGIKIWFMNRSAPTPLVMHTVKSEGLYFGIEITASHNPPAYNGIKLIVDEGRDAPIETTERLEELIDSVKNVEICKFDDAVNDGRIEYLRNPFNKFLDDIIELLDMEALRERGLRVLFDTMHGSGAYPLQVILHTARCTVDTINLNKDAYFGGMMPAPSEQTLSTLSDMVVKDGYDFGIAMDGDGDRLGIIDRDGTYINANEILCMLYYYLVKYKGWKGAVVRNLATTHMLDKIAESFGEKCYEVPVGFKYISSKIDEVDAVLGGESSGGLTVRGHIHGKDSIYAASLFIEMVCALGSPTKMLRELEDRFGSVPDPVYHLFLVIRLKIMAEALGITAVTQKKGEFKIVFDGLNNISGDDIQSLFKE
;
A
#
# COMPACT_ATOMS: atom_id res chain seq x y z
N MET A 1 -18.31 16.74 7.91
CA MET A 1 -17.41 17.41 6.90
C MET A 1 -16.57 16.33 6.25
N ILE A 2 -16.64 16.20 4.93
CA ILE A 2 -15.88 15.20 4.17
C ILE A 2 -14.42 15.64 4.09
N LYS A 3 -13.50 14.76 4.55
CA LYS A 3 -12.06 15.04 4.59
C LYS A 3 -11.28 13.90 3.94
N PHE A 4 -10.34 14.26 3.06
CA PHE A 4 -9.45 13.33 2.38
C PHE A 4 -8.14 13.17 3.18
N GLY A 5 -7.96 12.02 3.79
CA GLY A 5 -6.70 11.67 4.45
C GLY A 5 -5.57 11.33 3.46
N THR A 6 -4.53 10.66 3.96
CA THR A 6 -3.36 10.25 3.15
C THR A 6 -3.67 9.22 2.05
N GLY A 7 -4.80 8.51 2.14
CA GLY A 7 -5.20 7.48 1.17
C GLY A 7 -6.67 7.58 0.78
N GLY A 8 -7.22 8.78 0.62
CA GLY A 8 -8.59 9.04 0.22
C GLY A 8 -9.53 9.41 1.37
N TRP A 9 -10.81 9.61 1.07
CA TRP A 9 -11.87 9.75 2.06
C TRP A 9 -12.29 8.37 2.57
N ARG A 10 -12.37 8.19 3.90
CA ARG A 10 -12.82 6.95 4.54
C ARG A 10 -13.84 7.28 5.61
N ALA A 11 -14.91 6.49 5.65
CA ALA A 11 -16.00 6.72 6.59
C ALA A 11 -16.66 5.40 7.02
N VAL A 12 -17.36 5.44 8.14
CA VAL A 12 -18.14 4.30 8.65
C VAL A 12 -19.39 4.11 7.78
N ILE A 13 -19.63 2.87 7.35
CA ILE A 13 -20.79 2.49 6.54
C ILE A 13 -22.07 2.70 7.34
N GLY A 14 -23.01 3.47 6.75
CA GLY A 14 -24.28 3.79 7.40
C GLY A 14 -24.25 5.03 8.30
N ASP A 15 -23.07 5.59 8.57
CA ASP A 15 -22.91 6.88 9.24
C ASP A 15 -22.58 7.95 8.18
N ASP A 16 -21.31 8.18 7.90
CA ASP A 16 -20.89 9.13 6.86
C ASP A 16 -20.76 8.49 5.46
N PHE A 17 -20.45 7.19 5.36
CA PHE A 17 -20.42 6.49 4.07
C PHE A 17 -21.84 6.08 3.65
N ILE A 18 -22.59 7.07 3.14
CA ILE A 18 -23.96 6.96 2.67
C ILE A 18 -24.10 7.55 1.25
N ALA A 19 -25.14 7.16 0.53
CA ALA A 19 -25.35 7.57 -0.87
C ALA A 19 -25.28 9.08 -1.08
N GLU A 20 -25.83 9.87 -0.15
CA GLU A 20 -25.82 11.33 -0.23
C GLU A 20 -24.40 11.89 -0.24
N ASN A 21 -23.55 11.46 0.71
CA ASN A 21 -22.16 11.93 0.82
C ASN A 21 -21.30 11.42 -0.35
N ILE A 22 -21.50 10.15 -0.76
CA ILE A 22 -20.81 9.57 -1.91
C ILE A 22 -21.10 10.36 -3.19
N ARG A 23 -22.37 10.72 -3.41
CA ARG A 23 -22.77 11.55 -4.56
C ARG A 23 -22.26 12.99 -4.46
N LYS A 24 -22.16 13.56 -3.26
CA LYS A 24 -21.49 14.87 -3.06
C LYS A 24 -20.02 14.81 -3.43
N VAL A 25 -19.30 13.77 -3.02
CA VAL A 25 -17.89 13.55 -3.43
C VAL A 25 -17.79 13.43 -4.94
N ALA A 26 -18.66 12.63 -5.57
CA ALA A 26 -18.68 12.47 -7.03
C ALA A 26 -18.94 13.81 -7.73
N MET A 27 -19.87 14.63 -7.23
CA MET A 27 -20.12 15.95 -7.78
C MET A 27 -18.93 16.91 -7.60
N GLY A 28 -18.23 16.83 -6.46
CA GLY A 28 -16.98 17.55 -6.24
C GLY A 28 -15.91 17.19 -7.29
N ILE A 29 -15.80 15.88 -7.63
CA ILE A 29 -14.89 15.42 -8.69
C ILE A 29 -15.31 15.97 -10.06
N VAL A 30 -16.61 16.06 -10.38
CA VAL A 30 -17.11 16.72 -11.60
C VAL A 30 -16.66 18.18 -11.65
N LEU A 31 -16.84 18.92 -10.54
CA LEU A 31 -16.45 20.33 -10.47
C LEU A 31 -14.94 20.49 -10.65
N LEU A 32 -14.14 19.63 -10.02
CA LEU A 32 -12.68 19.61 -10.14
C LEU A 32 -12.25 19.33 -11.59
N ALA A 33 -12.85 18.34 -12.24
CA ALA A 33 -12.56 17.99 -13.63
C ALA A 33 -12.89 19.15 -14.59
N ASN A 34 -13.99 19.84 -14.36
CA ASN A 34 -14.39 21.01 -15.16
C ASN A 34 -13.45 22.20 -14.93
N GLU A 35 -13.11 22.51 -13.67
CA GLU A 35 -12.18 23.58 -13.30
C GLU A 35 -10.80 23.38 -13.94
N GLN A 36 -10.32 22.14 -13.97
CA GLN A 36 -9.03 21.78 -14.55
C GLN A 36 -9.07 21.51 -16.08
N ASN A 37 -10.23 21.60 -16.73
CA ASN A 37 -10.46 21.19 -18.12
C ASN A 37 -10.05 19.73 -18.40
N LYS A 38 -10.27 18.84 -17.43
CA LYS A 38 -9.91 17.42 -17.47
C LYS A 38 -11.13 16.49 -17.60
N ASN A 39 -12.15 16.92 -18.34
CA ASN A 39 -13.39 16.17 -18.57
C ASN A 39 -13.48 15.54 -19.98
N SER A 40 -12.44 15.66 -20.79
CA SER A 40 -12.43 15.16 -22.18
C SER A 40 -12.09 13.68 -22.30
N LYS A 41 -11.55 13.06 -21.26
CA LYS A 41 -11.21 11.63 -21.20
C LYS A 41 -12.14 10.91 -20.24
N PRO A 42 -12.36 9.60 -20.41
CA PRO A 42 -13.11 8.80 -19.45
C PRO A 42 -12.48 8.82 -18.05
N VAL A 43 -13.32 8.67 -17.02
CA VAL A 43 -12.89 8.34 -15.65
C VAL A 43 -13.06 6.85 -15.45
N ILE A 44 -11.99 6.16 -15.04
CA ILE A 44 -12.06 4.74 -14.65
C ILE A 44 -12.57 4.62 -13.23
N ILE A 45 -13.54 3.73 -12.99
CA ILE A 45 -14.09 3.43 -11.66
C ILE A 45 -13.89 1.95 -11.34
N GLY A 46 -13.11 1.70 -10.30
CA GLY A 46 -12.92 0.40 -9.68
C GLY A 46 -13.52 0.32 -8.28
N TYR A 47 -13.56 -0.89 -7.74
CA TYR A 47 -14.06 -1.15 -6.40
C TYR A 47 -13.49 -2.44 -5.83
N ASP A 48 -13.24 -2.46 -4.52
CA ASP A 48 -12.75 -3.63 -3.79
C ASP A 48 -13.89 -4.61 -3.39
N ARG A 49 -13.59 -5.56 -2.49
CA ARG A 49 -14.54 -6.58 -2.05
C ARG A 49 -15.36 -6.20 -0.81
N ARG A 50 -15.20 -4.99 -0.27
CA ARG A 50 -15.93 -4.50 0.89
C ARG A 50 -17.44 -4.46 0.64
N PHE A 51 -18.20 -4.46 1.75
CA PHE A 51 -19.65 -4.23 1.69
C PHE A 51 -19.91 -2.87 1.04
N LEU A 52 -20.93 -2.80 0.18
CA LEU A 52 -21.36 -1.63 -0.59
C LEU A 52 -20.37 -1.11 -1.65
N SER A 53 -19.14 -1.63 -1.82
CA SER A 53 -18.17 -1.06 -2.77
C SER A 53 -18.71 -0.97 -4.19
N GLU A 54 -19.30 -2.06 -4.74
CA GLU A 54 -19.90 -2.04 -6.08
C GLU A 54 -21.08 -1.06 -6.19
N THR A 55 -21.93 -1.04 -5.17
CA THR A 55 -23.09 -0.12 -5.15
C THR A 55 -22.66 1.33 -5.08
N ALA A 56 -21.67 1.65 -4.25
CA ALA A 56 -21.11 2.98 -4.14
C ALA A 56 -20.42 3.41 -5.44
N ALA A 57 -19.70 2.50 -6.11
CA ALA A 57 -19.11 2.72 -7.43
C ALA A 57 -20.20 3.11 -8.47
N LYS A 58 -21.36 2.43 -8.44
CA LYS A 58 -22.49 2.77 -9.31
C LYS A 58 -23.05 4.17 -8.97
N TRP A 59 -23.19 4.54 -7.69
CA TRP A 59 -23.64 5.89 -7.30
C TRP A 59 -22.69 6.99 -7.76
N VAL A 60 -21.38 6.74 -7.72
CA VAL A 60 -20.37 7.64 -8.28
C VAL A 60 -20.56 7.75 -9.79
N ALA A 61 -20.65 6.62 -10.50
CA ALA A 61 -20.81 6.59 -11.96
C ALA A 61 -22.10 7.30 -12.41
N GLU A 62 -23.24 7.11 -11.72
CA GLU A 62 -24.51 7.79 -11.97
C GLU A 62 -24.37 9.31 -11.92
N THR A 63 -23.62 9.82 -10.95
CA THR A 63 -23.39 11.26 -10.79
C THR A 63 -22.47 11.81 -11.86
N LEU A 64 -21.33 11.15 -12.12
CA LEU A 64 -20.40 11.62 -13.17
C LEU A 64 -21.03 11.57 -14.55
N ALA A 65 -21.74 10.49 -14.90
CA ALA A 65 -22.41 10.31 -16.19
C ALA A 65 -23.54 11.33 -16.42
N ALA A 66 -24.30 11.67 -15.38
CA ALA A 66 -25.32 12.72 -15.46
C ALA A 66 -24.72 14.09 -15.79
N ASN A 67 -23.48 14.35 -15.40
CA ASN A 67 -22.77 15.59 -15.60
C ASN A 67 -21.80 15.56 -16.81
N GLY A 68 -22.02 14.65 -17.76
CA GLY A 68 -21.33 14.60 -19.05
C GLY A 68 -19.94 13.98 -19.03
N ILE A 69 -19.52 13.33 -17.94
CA ILE A 69 -18.24 12.61 -17.88
C ILE A 69 -18.47 11.18 -18.34
N LYS A 70 -17.70 10.73 -19.34
CA LYS A 70 -17.69 9.35 -19.79
C LYS A 70 -17.02 8.45 -18.75
N ILE A 71 -17.57 7.25 -18.52
CA ILE A 71 -17.10 6.33 -17.50
C ILE A 71 -16.62 5.01 -18.11
N TRP A 72 -15.45 4.56 -17.68
CA TRP A 72 -15.02 3.18 -17.80
C TRP A 72 -15.23 2.50 -16.45
N PHE A 73 -16.08 1.50 -16.43
CA PHE A 73 -16.50 0.82 -15.20
C PHE A 73 -15.90 -0.59 -15.14
N MET A 74 -15.28 -0.96 -14.01
CA MET A 74 -14.78 -2.32 -13.80
C MET A 74 -15.94 -3.29 -13.70
N ASN A 75 -15.87 -4.41 -14.45
CA ASN A 75 -16.94 -5.43 -14.49
C ASN A 75 -16.88 -6.39 -13.29
N ARG A 76 -15.88 -6.29 -12.45
CA ARG A 76 -15.68 -7.05 -11.20
C ARG A 76 -14.80 -6.25 -10.24
N SER A 77 -14.72 -6.72 -8.98
CA SER A 77 -13.80 -6.12 -8.01
C SER A 77 -12.37 -6.12 -8.54
N ALA A 78 -11.69 -5.01 -8.34
CA ALA A 78 -10.36 -4.73 -8.83
C ALA A 78 -9.44 -4.28 -7.67
N PRO A 79 -8.15 -4.59 -7.69
CA PRO A 79 -7.22 -4.00 -6.76
C PRO A 79 -6.88 -2.55 -7.16
N THR A 80 -6.61 -1.70 -6.17
CA THR A 80 -6.20 -0.30 -6.39
C THR A 80 -5.09 -0.15 -7.43
N PRO A 81 -4.01 -0.98 -7.43
CA PRO A 81 -2.94 -0.88 -8.44
C PRO A 81 -3.43 -1.06 -9.88
N LEU A 82 -4.43 -1.89 -10.14
CA LEU A 82 -4.98 -2.05 -11.48
C LEU A 82 -5.66 -0.78 -11.97
N VAL A 83 -6.41 -0.09 -11.12
CA VAL A 83 -7.03 1.20 -11.48
C VAL A 83 -5.95 2.26 -11.71
N MET A 84 -4.94 2.32 -10.85
CA MET A 84 -3.78 3.20 -11.01
C MET A 84 -3.04 2.92 -12.32
N HIS A 85 -2.78 1.66 -12.62
CA HIS A 85 -2.15 1.25 -13.87
C HIS A 85 -2.98 1.64 -15.10
N THR A 86 -4.30 1.47 -15.05
CA THR A 86 -5.19 1.88 -16.15
C THR A 86 -5.15 3.40 -16.36
N VAL A 87 -5.13 4.20 -15.28
CA VAL A 87 -4.97 5.65 -15.39
C VAL A 87 -3.69 6.01 -16.13
N LYS A 88 -2.56 5.41 -15.74
CA LYS A 88 -1.25 5.66 -16.37
C LYS A 88 -1.20 5.16 -17.82
N SER A 89 -1.51 3.88 -18.04
CA SER A 89 -1.32 3.22 -19.33
C SER A 89 -2.25 3.74 -20.44
N GLU A 90 -3.44 4.25 -20.08
CA GLU A 90 -4.40 4.85 -20.99
C GLU A 90 -4.32 6.38 -20.97
N GLY A 91 -3.41 6.95 -20.17
CA GLY A 91 -3.21 8.40 -20.07
C GLY A 91 -4.46 9.14 -19.60
N LEU A 92 -5.25 8.55 -18.70
CA LEU A 92 -6.46 9.18 -18.17
C LEU A 92 -6.07 10.29 -17.18
N TYR A 93 -6.99 11.22 -16.95
CA TYR A 93 -6.79 12.29 -15.97
C TYR A 93 -7.16 11.86 -14.57
N PHE A 94 -8.20 11.00 -14.45
CA PHE A 94 -8.73 10.57 -13.17
C PHE A 94 -9.11 9.08 -13.19
N GLY A 95 -8.86 8.46 -12.05
CA GLY A 95 -9.42 7.18 -11.66
C GLY A 95 -10.04 7.29 -10.27
N ILE A 96 -11.00 6.44 -9.99
CA ILE A 96 -11.69 6.37 -8.70
C ILE A 96 -11.66 4.91 -8.25
N GLU A 97 -11.21 4.68 -7.02
CA GLU A 97 -11.32 3.37 -6.39
C GLU A 97 -12.19 3.46 -5.15
N ILE A 98 -13.21 2.61 -5.09
CA ILE A 98 -14.08 2.49 -3.91
C ILE A 98 -13.46 1.45 -2.98
N THR A 99 -12.82 1.93 -1.94
CA THR A 99 -12.09 1.12 -0.96
C THR A 99 -11.80 1.89 0.32
N ALA A 100 -11.59 1.17 1.41
CA ALA A 100 -10.96 1.69 2.61
C ALA A 100 -9.65 0.94 2.93
N SER A 101 -9.03 0.28 1.91
CA SER A 101 -7.75 -0.44 2.00
C SER A 101 -7.73 -1.44 3.18
N HIS A 102 -6.89 -1.20 4.17
CA HIS A 102 -6.70 -2.03 5.35
C HIS A 102 -7.61 -1.70 6.56
N ASN A 103 -8.51 -0.72 6.43
CA ASN A 103 -9.41 -0.36 7.53
C ASN A 103 -10.35 -1.52 7.91
N PRO A 104 -10.88 -1.55 9.15
CA PRO A 104 -11.86 -2.53 9.57
C PRO A 104 -13.06 -2.66 8.61
N PRO A 105 -13.79 -3.80 8.62
CA PRO A 105 -14.91 -4.05 7.72
C PRO A 105 -16.04 -3.01 7.77
N ALA A 106 -16.21 -2.33 8.91
CA ALA A 106 -17.21 -1.29 9.08
C ALA A 106 -16.96 -0.02 8.25
N TYR A 107 -15.76 0.11 7.64
CA TYR A 107 -15.39 1.27 6.84
C TYR A 107 -15.49 0.98 5.35
N ASN A 108 -15.78 2.03 4.59
CA ASN A 108 -15.50 2.08 3.15
C ASN A 108 -15.03 3.49 2.78
N GLY A 109 -14.70 3.75 1.51
CA GLY A 109 -14.14 5.03 1.13
C GLY A 109 -14.03 5.24 -0.37
N ILE A 110 -13.48 6.39 -0.73
CA ILE A 110 -13.20 6.80 -2.11
C ILE A 110 -11.76 7.28 -2.19
N LYS A 111 -10.95 6.65 -3.04
CA LYS A 111 -9.65 7.16 -3.47
C LYS A 111 -9.82 7.88 -4.79
N LEU A 112 -9.23 9.07 -4.91
CA LEU A 112 -9.02 9.76 -6.19
C LEU A 112 -7.60 9.49 -6.68
N ILE A 113 -7.50 8.93 -7.86
CA ILE A 113 -6.26 8.61 -8.56
C ILE A 113 -6.08 9.63 -9.67
N VAL A 114 -4.87 10.12 -9.85
CA VAL A 114 -4.54 11.13 -10.86
C VAL A 114 -3.44 10.64 -11.80
N ASP A 115 -3.03 11.52 -12.72
CA ASP A 115 -2.01 11.26 -13.72
C ASP A 115 -0.83 10.42 -13.18
N GLU A 116 -0.24 9.57 -14.02
CA GLU A 116 0.84 8.62 -13.68
C GLU A 116 0.42 7.50 -12.71
N GLY A 117 -0.89 7.34 -12.46
CA GLY A 117 -1.41 6.26 -11.61
C GLY A 117 -0.94 6.38 -10.16
N ARG A 118 -1.25 7.50 -9.53
CA ARG A 118 -0.91 7.81 -8.13
C ARG A 118 -2.08 8.41 -7.38
N ASP A 119 -1.99 8.36 -6.05
CA ASP A 119 -2.96 9.07 -5.19
C ASP A 119 -2.91 10.58 -5.46
N ALA A 120 -4.07 11.24 -5.39
CA ALA A 120 -4.16 12.68 -5.62
C ALA A 120 -3.30 13.46 -4.61
N PRO A 121 -2.48 14.44 -5.06
CA PRO A 121 -1.68 15.30 -4.20
C PRO A 121 -2.53 16.12 -3.22
N ILE A 122 -1.89 16.68 -2.19
CA ILE A 122 -2.58 17.45 -1.14
C ILE A 122 -3.39 18.60 -1.74
N GLU A 123 -2.78 19.38 -2.60
CA GLU A 123 -3.40 20.56 -3.21
C GLU A 123 -4.69 20.17 -3.98
N THR A 124 -4.65 19.01 -4.64
CA THR A 124 -5.82 18.47 -5.36
C THR A 124 -6.90 18.02 -4.39
N THR A 125 -6.54 17.35 -3.29
CA THR A 125 -7.53 16.87 -2.31
C THR A 125 -8.12 18.01 -1.48
N GLU A 126 -7.34 19.01 -1.09
CA GLU A 126 -7.82 20.21 -0.41
C GLU A 126 -8.79 20.99 -1.32
N ARG A 127 -8.44 21.17 -2.60
CA ARG A 127 -9.35 21.81 -3.56
C ARG A 127 -10.63 21.01 -3.76
N LEU A 128 -10.53 19.68 -3.82
CA LEU A 128 -11.69 18.80 -3.91
C LEU A 128 -12.62 18.95 -2.70
N GLU A 129 -12.08 19.06 -1.49
CA GLU A 129 -12.85 19.27 -0.25
C GLU A 129 -13.63 20.58 -0.29
N GLU A 130 -13.00 21.68 -0.74
CA GLU A 130 -13.67 22.98 -0.92
C GLU A 130 -14.82 22.88 -1.93
N LEU A 131 -14.59 22.18 -3.05
CA LEU A 131 -15.60 21.97 -4.06
C LEU A 131 -16.77 21.14 -3.53
N ILE A 132 -16.51 20.06 -2.77
CA ILE A 132 -17.52 19.23 -2.14
C ILE A 132 -18.38 20.06 -1.18
N ASP A 133 -17.78 20.91 -0.36
CA ASP A 133 -18.50 21.78 0.58
C ASP A 133 -19.39 22.82 -0.15
N SER A 134 -19.04 23.18 -1.39
CA SER A 134 -19.83 24.08 -2.24
C SER A 134 -21.05 23.43 -2.91
N VAL A 135 -21.13 22.09 -2.93
CA VAL A 135 -22.18 21.34 -3.64
C VAL A 135 -23.54 21.57 -2.95
N LYS A 136 -24.47 22.15 -3.70
CA LYS A 136 -25.87 22.36 -3.24
C LYS A 136 -26.84 21.32 -3.79
N ASN A 137 -26.64 20.93 -5.05
CA ASN A 137 -27.49 19.95 -5.74
C ASN A 137 -26.60 18.94 -6.45
N VAL A 138 -27.07 17.71 -6.53
CA VAL A 138 -26.39 16.62 -7.24
C VAL A 138 -27.32 16.08 -8.32
N GLU A 139 -26.93 16.21 -9.57
CA GLU A 139 -27.62 15.58 -10.69
C GLU A 139 -27.19 14.12 -10.79
N ILE A 140 -28.16 13.24 -11.00
CA ILE A 140 -27.94 11.80 -11.17
C ILE A 140 -28.72 11.26 -12.35
N CYS A 141 -28.21 10.22 -12.98
CA CYS A 141 -28.98 9.40 -13.93
C CYS A 141 -29.08 7.96 -13.40
N LYS A 142 -29.94 7.14 -14.02
CA LYS A 142 -29.95 5.72 -13.71
C LYS A 142 -28.74 5.03 -14.36
N PHE A 143 -28.09 4.16 -13.61
CA PHE A 143 -26.90 3.45 -14.07
C PHE A 143 -27.16 2.68 -15.39
N ASP A 144 -28.24 1.91 -15.45
CA ASP A 144 -28.57 1.10 -16.62
C ASP A 144 -28.90 1.95 -17.87
N ASP A 145 -29.54 3.11 -17.69
CA ASP A 145 -29.80 4.04 -18.79
C ASP A 145 -28.48 4.59 -19.34
N ALA A 146 -27.53 4.95 -18.47
CA ALA A 146 -26.21 5.44 -18.86
C ALA A 146 -25.32 4.37 -19.50
N VAL A 147 -25.50 3.09 -19.14
CA VAL A 147 -24.88 1.96 -19.83
C VAL A 147 -25.48 1.79 -21.25
N ASN A 148 -26.80 1.85 -21.37
CA ASN A 148 -27.50 1.65 -22.63
C ASN A 148 -27.19 2.74 -23.66
N ASP A 149 -26.97 3.98 -23.22
CA ASP A 149 -26.64 5.11 -24.11
C ASP A 149 -25.12 5.36 -24.25
N GLY A 150 -24.27 4.50 -23.65
CA GLY A 150 -22.83 4.52 -23.84
C GLY A 150 -22.06 5.56 -23.02
N ARG A 151 -22.71 6.24 -22.04
CA ARG A 151 -22.01 7.12 -21.11
C ARG A 151 -21.19 6.31 -20.09
N ILE A 152 -21.64 5.11 -19.75
CA ILE A 152 -20.92 4.14 -18.94
C ILE A 152 -20.60 2.92 -19.80
N GLU A 153 -19.33 2.59 -19.93
CA GLU A 153 -18.84 1.42 -20.64
C GLU A 153 -18.11 0.47 -19.66
N TYR A 154 -18.47 -0.83 -19.68
CA TYR A 154 -17.70 -1.81 -18.98
C TYR A 154 -16.35 -2.04 -19.66
N LEU A 155 -15.26 -1.87 -18.91
CA LEU A 155 -13.92 -2.07 -19.44
C LEU A 155 -13.70 -3.57 -19.73
N ARG A 156 -13.32 -3.88 -20.98
CA ARG A 156 -13.06 -5.27 -21.39
C ARG A 156 -11.63 -5.67 -21.05
N ASN A 157 -11.48 -6.79 -20.31
CA ASN A 157 -10.19 -7.40 -19.98
C ASN A 157 -9.14 -6.44 -19.38
N PRO A 158 -9.48 -5.61 -18.39
CA PRO A 158 -8.54 -4.62 -17.85
C PRO A 158 -7.30 -5.26 -17.21
N PHE A 159 -7.42 -6.51 -16.76
CA PHE A 159 -6.31 -7.24 -16.15
C PHE A 159 -5.22 -7.63 -17.13
N ASN A 160 -5.53 -7.84 -18.43
CA ASN A 160 -4.56 -8.37 -19.38
C ASN A 160 -3.33 -7.47 -19.50
N LYS A 161 -3.55 -6.19 -19.84
CA LYS A 161 -2.44 -5.24 -19.99
C LYS A 161 -1.66 -5.06 -18.69
N PHE A 162 -2.33 -4.99 -17.54
CA PHE A 162 -1.70 -4.90 -16.24
C PHE A 162 -0.79 -6.10 -15.94
N LEU A 163 -1.27 -7.32 -16.27
CA LEU A 163 -0.51 -8.55 -16.09
C LEU A 163 0.68 -8.61 -17.03
N ASP A 164 0.46 -8.29 -18.31
CA ASP A 164 1.50 -8.32 -19.34
C ASP A 164 2.62 -7.32 -18.99
N ASP A 165 2.28 -6.08 -18.62
CA ASP A 165 3.24 -5.06 -18.24
C ASP A 165 4.06 -5.45 -16.99
N ILE A 166 3.46 -6.13 -15.98
CA ILE A 166 4.21 -6.65 -14.83
C ILE A 166 5.12 -7.81 -15.25
N ILE A 167 4.61 -8.75 -16.06
CA ILE A 167 5.37 -9.92 -16.51
C ILE A 167 6.60 -9.50 -17.33
N GLU A 168 6.50 -8.44 -18.14
CA GLU A 168 7.62 -7.89 -18.89
C GLU A 168 8.74 -7.30 -18.01
N LEU A 169 8.41 -6.85 -16.80
CA LEU A 169 9.38 -6.31 -15.83
C LEU A 169 10.14 -7.40 -15.05
N LEU A 170 9.69 -8.65 -15.10
CA LEU A 170 10.21 -9.77 -14.33
C LEU A 170 11.14 -10.67 -15.16
N ASP A 171 12.12 -11.27 -14.49
CA ASP A 171 12.89 -12.39 -15.05
C ASP A 171 12.10 -13.70 -14.96
N MET A 172 11.20 -13.87 -15.90
CA MET A 172 10.31 -15.03 -15.96
C MET A 172 11.05 -16.36 -16.20
N GLU A 173 12.28 -16.34 -16.74
CA GLU A 173 13.09 -17.54 -16.93
C GLU A 173 13.62 -18.03 -15.58
N ALA A 174 14.24 -17.15 -14.80
CA ALA A 174 14.70 -17.45 -13.45
C ALA A 174 13.58 -17.95 -12.52
N LEU A 175 12.39 -17.35 -12.62
CA LEU A 175 11.21 -17.78 -11.87
C LEU A 175 10.78 -19.21 -12.23
N ARG A 176 10.74 -19.55 -13.54
CA ARG A 176 10.31 -20.86 -14.03
C ARG A 176 11.29 -21.98 -13.70
N GLU A 177 12.59 -21.67 -13.69
CA GLU A 177 13.62 -22.66 -13.35
C GLU A 177 13.53 -23.11 -11.89
N ARG A 178 13.18 -22.20 -10.98
CA ARG A 178 13.12 -22.48 -9.55
C ARG A 178 11.86 -23.22 -9.12
N GLY A 179 10.70 -22.91 -9.72
CA GLY A 179 9.43 -23.60 -9.50
C GLY A 179 8.98 -23.60 -8.03
N LEU A 180 8.95 -22.44 -7.38
CA LEU A 180 8.65 -22.31 -5.95
C LEU A 180 7.23 -22.75 -5.59
N ARG A 181 7.06 -23.25 -4.37
CA ARG A 181 5.79 -23.58 -3.76
C ARG A 181 5.37 -22.49 -2.79
N VAL A 182 4.30 -21.77 -3.13
CA VAL A 182 3.86 -20.53 -2.44
C VAL A 182 2.48 -20.73 -1.83
N LEU A 183 2.30 -20.33 -0.58
CA LEU A 183 0.98 -20.19 0.04
C LEU A 183 0.57 -18.70 0.01
N PHE A 184 -0.56 -18.40 -0.64
CA PHE A 184 -1.04 -17.03 -0.77
C PHE A 184 -2.30 -16.80 0.06
N ASP A 185 -2.20 -15.95 1.07
CA ASP A 185 -3.34 -15.42 1.82
C ASP A 185 -3.85 -14.15 1.13
N THR A 186 -5.00 -14.25 0.51
CA THR A 186 -5.63 -13.12 -0.18
C THR A 186 -6.30 -12.15 0.78
N MET A 187 -6.38 -12.47 2.07
CA MET A 187 -7.10 -11.74 3.12
C MET A 187 -8.51 -11.30 2.65
N HIS A 188 -9.19 -12.15 1.87
CA HIS A 188 -10.48 -11.88 1.22
C HIS A 188 -10.47 -10.66 0.25
N GLY A 189 -9.30 -10.10 -0.05
CA GLY A 189 -9.10 -8.88 -0.83
C GLY A 189 -9.19 -9.05 -2.35
N SER A 190 -9.07 -7.95 -3.07
CA SER A 190 -9.19 -7.86 -4.53
C SER A 190 -7.92 -8.25 -5.29
N GLY A 191 -6.75 -8.32 -4.62
CA GLY A 191 -5.44 -8.63 -5.23
C GLY A 191 -5.24 -10.10 -5.63
N ALA A 192 -6.19 -11.00 -5.32
CA ALA A 192 -6.03 -12.44 -5.50
C ALA A 192 -5.75 -12.86 -6.96
N TYR A 193 -6.60 -12.45 -7.89
CA TYR A 193 -6.56 -12.91 -9.27
C TYR A 193 -5.25 -12.54 -9.99
N PRO A 194 -4.79 -11.29 -10.00
CA PRO A 194 -3.60 -10.93 -10.76
C PRO A 194 -2.34 -11.66 -10.25
N LEU A 195 -2.12 -11.74 -8.94
CA LEU A 195 -0.94 -12.45 -8.43
C LEU A 195 -0.98 -13.95 -8.76
N GLN A 196 -2.13 -14.60 -8.63
CA GLN A 196 -2.26 -16.01 -9.02
C GLN A 196 -1.88 -16.22 -10.49
N VAL A 197 -2.35 -15.37 -11.40
CA VAL A 197 -2.02 -15.49 -12.84
C VAL A 197 -0.53 -15.34 -13.07
N ILE A 198 0.13 -14.37 -12.46
CA ILE A 198 1.59 -14.16 -12.58
C ILE A 198 2.35 -15.39 -12.07
N LEU A 199 2.01 -15.89 -10.87
CA LEU A 199 2.67 -17.04 -10.27
C LEU A 199 2.50 -18.33 -11.08
N HIS A 200 1.29 -18.59 -11.61
CA HIS A 200 1.06 -19.74 -12.49
C HIS A 200 1.80 -19.59 -13.82
N THR A 201 1.88 -18.38 -14.38
CA THR A 201 2.68 -18.11 -15.58
C THR A 201 4.18 -18.34 -15.32
N ALA A 202 4.63 -18.05 -14.09
CA ALA A 202 5.97 -18.36 -13.60
C ALA A 202 6.17 -19.83 -13.19
N ARG A 203 5.17 -20.71 -13.41
CA ARG A 203 5.20 -22.14 -13.05
C ARG A 203 5.40 -22.41 -11.57
N CYS A 204 5.06 -21.47 -10.70
CA CYS A 204 5.00 -21.71 -9.27
C CYS A 204 3.79 -22.61 -8.93
N THR A 205 3.96 -23.46 -7.92
CA THR A 205 2.82 -24.12 -7.28
C THR A 205 2.20 -23.16 -6.28
N VAL A 206 0.94 -22.80 -6.45
CA VAL A 206 0.27 -21.78 -5.64
C VAL A 206 -0.97 -22.38 -5.00
N ASP A 207 -0.95 -22.47 -3.68
CA ASP A 207 -2.14 -22.72 -2.89
C ASP A 207 -2.64 -21.39 -2.27
N THR A 208 -3.94 -21.26 -2.08
CA THR A 208 -4.53 -20.01 -1.56
C THR A 208 -5.46 -20.27 -0.40
N ILE A 209 -5.42 -19.36 0.58
CA ILE A 209 -6.37 -19.27 1.68
C ILE A 209 -7.13 -17.94 1.61
N ASN A 210 -8.29 -17.89 2.25
CA ASN A 210 -9.14 -16.69 2.33
C ASN A 210 -9.54 -16.11 0.95
N LEU A 211 -9.66 -16.97 -0.07
CA LEU A 211 -9.93 -16.56 -1.47
C LEU A 211 -11.36 -16.08 -1.70
N ASN A 212 -12.33 -16.57 -0.93
CA ASN A 212 -13.74 -16.21 -1.07
C ASN A 212 -13.96 -14.72 -0.77
N LYS A 213 -14.97 -14.14 -1.46
CA LYS A 213 -15.43 -12.80 -1.11
C LYS A 213 -16.11 -12.85 0.25
N ASP A 214 -15.54 -12.16 1.23
CA ASP A 214 -16.14 -11.94 2.55
C ASP A 214 -16.00 -10.46 2.90
N ALA A 215 -17.13 -9.76 3.02
CA ALA A 215 -17.14 -8.33 3.33
C ALA A 215 -16.70 -8.03 4.77
N TYR A 216 -16.63 -9.04 5.64
CA TYR A 216 -16.11 -8.95 7.00
C TYR A 216 -14.64 -9.38 7.12
N PHE A 217 -13.98 -9.78 6.02
CA PHE A 217 -12.58 -10.21 5.99
C PHE A 217 -12.25 -11.28 7.03
N GLY A 218 -13.13 -12.28 7.18
CA GLY A 218 -12.95 -13.33 8.20
C GLY A 218 -13.05 -12.82 9.65
N GLY A 219 -13.61 -11.62 9.86
CA GLY A 219 -13.69 -10.98 11.18
C GLY A 219 -12.38 -10.30 11.62
N MET A 220 -11.40 -10.16 10.75
CA MET A 220 -10.11 -9.52 11.02
C MET A 220 -9.93 -8.23 10.21
N MET A 221 -8.90 -7.46 10.54
CA MET A 221 -8.46 -6.37 9.67
C MET A 221 -7.77 -6.97 8.43
N PRO A 222 -8.11 -6.54 7.21
CA PRO A 222 -7.42 -6.98 6.01
C PRO A 222 -6.07 -6.24 5.84
N ALA A 223 -5.19 -6.41 6.82
CA ALA A 223 -3.89 -5.74 6.89
C ALA A 223 -2.81 -6.78 7.24
N PRO A 224 -1.83 -7.02 6.37
CA PRO A 224 -0.73 -7.94 6.65
C PRO A 224 0.09 -7.46 7.86
N SER A 225 0.14 -8.27 8.91
CA SER A 225 0.96 -8.07 10.11
C SER A 225 1.32 -9.42 10.71
N GLU A 226 2.32 -9.46 11.56
CA GLU A 226 2.70 -10.69 12.24
C GLU A 226 1.50 -11.37 12.94
N GLN A 227 0.64 -10.57 13.59
CA GLN A 227 -0.54 -11.06 14.28
C GLN A 227 -1.60 -11.62 13.33
N THR A 228 -1.92 -10.91 12.24
CA THR A 228 -2.97 -11.33 11.29
C THR A 228 -2.53 -12.50 10.41
N LEU A 229 -1.23 -12.70 10.25
CA LEU A 229 -0.64 -13.75 9.41
C LEU A 229 -0.22 -15.00 10.18
N SER A 230 -0.61 -15.16 11.46
CA SER A 230 -0.26 -16.35 12.28
C SER A 230 -0.71 -17.65 11.61
N THR A 231 -1.92 -17.73 11.09
CA THR A 231 -2.41 -18.90 10.36
C THR A 231 -1.59 -19.19 9.10
N LEU A 232 -1.24 -18.16 8.34
CA LEU A 232 -0.37 -18.29 7.15
C LEU A 232 0.99 -18.86 7.56
N SER A 233 1.61 -18.33 8.64
CA SER A 233 2.88 -18.78 9.18
C SER A 233 2.85 -20.26 9.60
N ASP A 234 1.85 -20.66 10.36
CA ASP A 234 1.67 -22.05 10.80
C ASP A 234 1.54 -23.01 9.61
N MET A 235 0.77 -22.65 8.59
CA MET A 235 0.57 -23.47 7.39
C MET A 235 1.83 -23.55 6.53
N VAL A 236 2.57 -22.43 6.37
CA VAL A 236 3.85 -22.42 5.63
C VAL A 236 4.82 -23.44 6.21
N VAL A 237 5.00 -23.44 7.52
CA VAL A 237 5.91 -24.37 8.22
C VAL A 237 5.39 -25.80 8.16
N LYS A 238 4.12 -26.01 8.52
CA LYS A 238 3.53 -27.35 8.64
C LYS A 238 3.49 -28.09 7.31
N ASP A 239 3.09 -27.40 6.24
CA ASP A 239 2.86 -28.00 4.93
C ASP A 239 4.07 -27.86 4.00
N GLY A 240 5.16 -27.24 4.46
CA GLY A 240 6.46 -27.15 3.79
C GLY A 240 6.45 -26.27 2.54
N TYR A 241 5.81 -25.10 2.59
CA TYR A 241 5.90 -24.10 1.52
C TYR A 241 7.29 -23.43 1.53
N ASP A 242 7.73 -22.93 0.39
CA ASP A 242 8.97 -22.16 0.32
C ASP A 242 8.82 -20.80 1.00
N PHE A 243 7.62 -20.20 0.92
CA PHE A 243 7.22 -19.01 1.67
C PHE A 243 5.71 -18.74 1.54
N GLY A 244 5.21 -17.83 2.37
CA GLY A 244 3.86 -17.30 2.34
C GLY A 244 3.81 -15.84 1.90
N ILE A 245 2.74 -15.47 1.20
CA ILE A 245 2.46 -14.10 0.78
C ILE A 245 1.10 -13.69 1.30
N ALA A 246 0.95 -12.43 1.73
CA ALA A 246 -0.36 -11.84 2.02
C ALA A 246 -0.48 -10.45 1.41
N MET A 247 -1.71 -10.07 1.01
CA MET A 247 -2.04 -8.73 0.54
C MET A 247 -3.25 -8.18 1.28
N ASP A 248 -3.28 -6.86 1.47
CA ASP A 248 -4.42 -6.20 2.10
C ASP A 248 -5.67 -6.16 1.21
N GLY A 249 -6.75 -5.57 1.72
CA GLY A 249 -8.09 -5.62 1.10
C GLY A 249 -8.16 -5.11 -0.33
N ASP A 250 -7.34 -4.10 -0.69
CA ASP A 250 -7.29 -3.51 -2.03
C ASP A 250 -5.97 -3.77 -2.78
N GLY A 251 -5.10 -4.63 -2.22
CA GLY A 251 -3.91 -5.13 -2.90
C GLY A 251 -2.79 -4.11 -3.06
N ASP A 252 -2.70 -3.13 -2.15
CA ASP A 252 -1.65 -2.09 -2.17
C ASP A 252 -0.56 -2.28 -1.10
N ARG A 253 -0.72 -3.30 -0.20
CA ARG A 253 0.25 -3.66 0.85
C ARG A 253 0.62 -5.13 0.82
N LEU A 254 1.86 -5.42 1.20
CA LEU A 254 2.47 -6.75 1.16
C LEU A 254 2.95 -7.19 2.55
N GLY A 255 2.74 -8.45 2.88
CA GLY A 255 3.37 -9.17 3.98
C GLY A 255 3.94 -10.49 3.50
N ILE A 256 5.07 -10.90 4.05
CA ILE A 256 5.78 -12.14 3.68
C ILE A 256 6.04 -12.98 4.92
N ILE A 257 5.90 -14.29 4.76
CA ILE A 257 6.32 -15.30 5.73
C ILE A 257 7.40 -16.18 5.09
N ASP A 258 8.58 -16.26 5.68
CA ASP A 258 9.63 -17.17 5.19
C ASP A 258 9.27 -18.63 5.53
N ARG A 259 9.97 -19.59 4.94
CA ARG A 259 9.77 -21.03 5.10
C ARG A 259 9.84 -21.54 6.54
N ASP A 260 10.53 -20.83 7.42
CA ASP A 260 10.65 -21.16 8.85
C ASP A 260 9.56 -20.53 9.74
N GLY A 261 8.59 -19.83 9.12
CA GLY A 261 7.49 -19.14 9.79
C GLY A 261 7.82 -17.71 10.19
N THR A 262 9.02 -17.21 9.92
CA THR A 262 9.42 -15.85 10.26
C THR A 262 8.63 -14.83 9.41
N TYR A 263 8.01 -13.87 10.08
CA TYR A 263 7.37 -12.73 9.43
C TYR A 263 8.43 -11.74 8.98
N ILE A 264 8.41 -11.41 7.68
CA ILE A 264 9.26 -10.38 7.08
C ILE A 264 8.44 -9.10 6.96
N ASN A 265 8.81 -8.10 7.72
CA ASN A 265 8.06 -6.85 7.75
C ASN A 265 8.38 -5.92 6.57
N ALA A 266 7.57 -4.87 6.41
CA ALA A 266 7.69 -3.94 5.29
C ALA A 266 9.06 -3.25 5.17
N ASN A 267 9.68 -2.88 6.30
CA ASN A 267 11.01 -2.29 6.32
C ASN A 267 12.07 -3.25 5.77
N GLU A 268 11.98 -4.52 6.15
CA GLU A 268 12.86 -5.59 5.69
C GLU A 268 12.66 -5.87 4.22
N ILE A 269 11.39 -5.95 3.75
CA ILE A 269 11.06 -6.10 2.32
C ILE A 269 11.68 -4.96 1.50
N LEU A 270 11.53 -3.72 1.94
CA LEU A 270 12.07 -2.54 1.24
C LEU A 270 13.61 -2.60 1.15
N CYS A 271 14.29 -2.94 2.24
CA CYS A 271 15.75 -3.07 2.26
C CYS A 271 16.25 -4.16 1.31
N MET A 272 15.61 -5.33 1.35
CA MET A 272 15.97 -6.46 0.50
C MET A 272 15.73 -6.16 -0.98
N LEU A 273 14.56 -5.58 -1.33
CA LEU A 273 14.24 -5.23 -2.72
C LEU A 273 15.16 -4.14 -3.26
N TYR A 274 15.41 -3.07 -2.50
CA TYR A 274 16.32 -2.03 -2.96
C TYR A 274 17.74 -2.58 -3.17
N TYR A 275 18.24 -3.38 -2.22
CA TYR A 275 19.54 -4.01 -2.33
C TYR A 275 19.63 -4.96 -3.54
N TYR A 276 18.56 -5.75 -3.79
CA TYR A 276 18.44 -6.63 -4.95
C TYR A 276 18.49 -5.86 -6.26
N LEU A 277 17.70 -4.79 -6.37
CA LEU A 277 17.65 -3.98 -7.59
C LEU A 277 18.98 -3.33 -7.91
N VAL A 278 19.66 -2.75 -6.91
CA VAL A 278 20.93 -2.05 -7.14
C VAL A 278 22.08 -3.02 -7.32
N LYS A 279 22.21 -4.05 -6.48
CA LYS A 279 23.36 -4.95 -6.51
C LYS A 279 23.29 -6.00 -7.60
N TYR A 280 22.11 -6.63 -7.75
CA TYR A 280 21.99 -7.81 -8.62
C TYR A 280 21.36 -7.49 -9.97
N LYS A 281 20.39 -6.60 -10.04
CA LYS A 281 19.85 -6.10 -11.32
C LYS A 281 20.68 -4.94 -11.89
N GLY A 282 21.64 -4.40 -11.15
CA GLY A 282 22.55 -3.34 -11.62
C GLY A 282 21.88 -1.98 -11.83
N TRP A 283 20.70 -1.76 -11.22
CA TRP A 283 20.00 -0.50 -11.33
C TRP A 283 20.75 0.60 -10.54
N LYS A 284 20.68 1.82 -11.06
CA LYS A 284 21.26 3.00 -10.41
C LYS A 284 20.17 3.99 -10.07
N GLY A 285 20.31 4.65 -8.94
CA GLY A 285 19.42 5.73 -8.51
C GLY A 285 18.98 5.62 -7.06
N ALA A 286 18.30 6.66 -6.63
CA ALA A 286 17.89 6.88 -5.26
C ALA A 286 16.81 5.90 -4.76
N VAL A 287 16.65 5.86 -3.44
CA VAL A 287 15.48 5.32 -2.77
C VAL A 287 14.74 6.43 -2.01
N VAL A 288 13.42 6.32 -1.92
CA VAL A 288 12.58 7.27 -1.17
C VAL A 288 11.86 6.55 -0.04
N ARG A 289 11.93 7.07 1.17
CA ARG A 289 11.23 6.56 2.35
C ARG A 289 10.55 7.68 3.14
N ASN A 290 9.53 7.34 3.92
CA ASN A 290 8.99 8.31 4.85
C ASN A 290 9.73 8.27 6.21
N LEU A 291 9.43 9.26 7.08
CA LEU A 291 10.01 9.41 8.42
C LEU A 291 9.90 8.17 9.31
N ALA A 292 8.85 7.35 9.12
CA ALA A 292 8.59 6.15 9.93
C ALA A 292 9.25 4.89 9.37
N THR A 293 9.95 4.98 8.22
CA THR A 293 10.59 3.86 7.54
C THR A 293 12.05 3.74 7.97
N THR A 294 12.58 2.53 7.96
CA THR A 294 13.92 2.22 8.48
C THR A 294 15.07 3.02 7.84
N HIS A 295 15.99 3.45 8.68
CA HIS A 295 17.27 4.09 8.26
C HIS A 295 18.29 3.11 7.66
N MET A 296 18.01 1.81 7.63
CA MET A 296 18.87 0.85 6.92
C MET A 296 18.92 1.18 5.42
N LEU A 297 17.84 1.70 4.85
CA LEU A 297 17.80 2.16 3.45
C LEU A 297 18.84 3.25 3.16
N ASP A 298 19.06 4.18 4.11
CA ASP A 298 20.09 5.22 3.97
C ASP A 298 21.48 4.59 3.84
N LYS A 299 21.81 3.63 4.72
CA LYS A 299 23.11 2.94 4.70
C LYS A 299 23.31 2.09 3.45
N ILE A 300 22.26 1.41 2.99
CA ILE A 300 22.30 0.64 1.75
C ILE A 300 22.57 1.58 0.58
N ALA A 301 21.82 2.68 0.43
CA ALA A 301 21.98 3.64 -0.63
C ALA A 301 23.41 4.24 -0.64
N GLU A 302 23.89 4.71 0.51
CA GLU A 302 25.25 5.24 0.67
C GLU A 302 26.33 4.25 0.24
N SER A 303 26.15 2.96 0.55
CA SER A 303 27.13 1.91 0.19
C SER A 303 27.30 1.71 -1.33
N PHE A 304 26.32 2.15 -2.12
CA PHE A 304 26.35 2.14 -3.58
C PHE A 304 26.63 3.53 -4.20
N GLY A 305 26.88 4.55 -3.35
CA GLY A 305 27.04 5.94 -3.80
C GLY A 305 25.74 6.60 -4.24
N GLU A 306 24.59 6.04 -3.83
CA GLU A 306 23.27 6.53 -4.12
C GLU A 306 22.68 7.30 -2.93
N LYS A 307 21.55 7.99 -3.14
CA LYS A 307 20.88 8.79 -2.11
C LYS A 307 19.63 8.12 -1.61
N CYS A 308 19.39 8.24 -0.30
CA CYS A 308 18.08 8.00 0.30
C CYS A 308 17.43 9.35 0.62
N TYR A 309 16.19 9.54 0.13
CA TYR A 309 15.41 10.76 0.41
C TYR A 309 14.34 10.46 1.44
N GLU A 310 14.27 11.28 2.47
CA GLU A 310 13.26 11.23 3.51
C GLU A 310 12.14 12.23 3.22
N VAL A 311 10.88 11.79 3.36
CA VAL A 311 9.68 12.60 3.17
C VAL A 311 8.72 12.45 4.36
N PRO A 312 7.74 13.34 4.55
CA PRO A 312 6.68 13.17 5.54
C PRO A 312 5.89 11.87 5.34
N VAL A 313 5.17 11.42 6.38
CA VAL A 313 4.29 10.25 6.30
C VAL A 313 3.15 10.49 5.32
N GLY A 314 2.95 9.56 4.40
CA GLY A 314 1.92 9.58 3.37
C GLY A 314 2.50 9.30 1.98
N PHE A 315 1.95 8.30 1.30
CA PHE A 315 2.51 7.80 0.03
C PHE A 315 2.56 8.85 -1.08
N LYS A 316 1.64 9.83 -1.06
CA LYS A 316 1.64 10.98 -1.97
C LYS A 316 2.95 11.78 -1.99
N TYR A 317 3.63 11.89 -0.83
CA TYR A 317 4.95 12.53 -0.76
C TYR A 317 6.04 11.66 -1.39
N ILE A 318 5.94 10.33 -1.20
CA ILE A 318 6.84 9.36 -1.83
C ILE A 318 6.68 9.42 -3.34
N SER A 319 5.45 9.36 -3.86
CA SER A 319 5.14 9.44 -5.29
C SER A 319 5.74 10.71 -5.93
N SER A 320 5.52 11.88 -5.30
CA SER A 320 6.05 13.15 -5.80
C SER A 320 7.58 13.19 -5.80
N LYS A 321 8.22 12.63 -4.76
CA LYS A 321 9.70 12.61 -4.68
C LYS A 321 10.31 11.62 -5.65
N ILE A 322 9.65 10.48 -5.92
CA ILE A 322 10.11 9.51 -6.94
C ILE A 322 10.21 10.19 -8.31
N ASP A 323 9.19 10.96 -8.71
CA ASP A 323 9.19 11.71 -9.97
C ASP A 323 10.34 12.71 -10.04
N GLU A 324 10.53 13.46 -8.96
CA GLU A 324 11.55 14.51 -8.89
C GLU A 324 12.99 13.98 -9.07
N VAL A 325 13.27 12.79 -8.51
CA VAL A 325 14.63 12.26 -8.43
C VAL A 325 14.86 10.98 -9.24
N ASP A 326 13.87 10.51 -9.99
CA ASP A 326 13.87 9.24 -10.72
C ASP A 326 14.34 8.07 -9.83
N ALA A 327 13.72 7.93 -8.66
CA ALA A 327 14.14 6.92 -7.69
C ALA A 327 13.87 5.50 -8.18
N VAL A 328 14.72 4.55 -7.80
CA VAL A 328 14.59 3.11 -8.11
C VAL A 328 13.40 2.50 -7.38
N LEU A 329 13.20 2.90 -6.13
CA LEU A 329 12.19 2.35 -5.24
C LEU A 329 11.74 3.43 -4.25
N GLY A 330 10.47 3.40 -3.91
CA GLY A 330 9.93 4.18 -2.80
C GLY A 330 8.94 3.37 -1.99
N GLY A 331 8.94 3.56 -0.66
CA GLY A 331 8.06 2.77 0.20
C GLY A 331 7.91 3.28 1.62
N GLU A 332 6.97 2.67 2.32
CA GLU A 332 6.59 3.01 3.69
C GLU A 332 6.63 1.76 4.60
N SER A 333 6.93 1.97 5.88
CA SER A 333 6.84 0.92 6.93
C SER A 333 5.45 0.28 7.04
N SER A 334 4.43 0.90 6.45
CA SER A 334 3.06 0.37 6.39
C SER A 334 2.85 -0.75 5.34
N GLY A 335 3.85 -1.10 4.55
CA GLY A 335 3.81 -2.19 3.57
C GLY A 335 3.52 -1.76 2.12
N GLY A 336 3.27 -0.47 1.88
CA GLY A 336 3.09 0.06 0.54
C GLY A 336 4.42 0.43 -0.10
N LEU A 337 4.64 0.01 -1.34
CA LEU A 337 5.83 0.38 -2.11
C LEU A 337 5.55 0.48 -3.61
N THR A 338 6.43 1.16 -4.31
CA THR A 338 6.47 1.21 -5.77
C THR A 338 7.91 1.15 -6.27
N VAL A 339 8.06 0.71 -7.51
CA VAL A 339 9.36 0.50 -8.17
C VAL A 339 9.35 1.24 -9.51
N ARG A 340 10.50 1.80 -9.89
CA ARG A 340 10.70 2.49 -11.19
C ARG A 340 10.20 1.63 -12.36
N GLY A 341 9.61 2.28 -13.34
CA GLY A 341 9.13 1.62 -14.58
C GLY A 341 7.69 1.12 -14.48
N HIS A 342 7.07 1.18 -13.28
CA HIS A 342 5.68 0.80 -13.06
C HIS A 342 4.81 2.04 -12.72
N ILE A 343 3.74 1.88 -11.95
CA ILE A 343 2.90 3.00 -11.49
C ILE A 343 3.63 3.81 -10.40
N HIS A 344 3.18 5.05 -10.17
CA HIS A 344 3.72 5.89 -9.10
C HIS A 344 2.93 5.77 -7.79
N GLY A 345 1.91 4.92 -7.76
CA GLY A 345 1.18 4.48 -6.58
C GLY A 345 1.71 3.16 -6.02
N LYS A 346 1.16 2.73 -4.90
CA LYS A 346 1.52 1.47 -4.26
C LYS A 346 1.00 0.27 -5.06
N ASP A 347 1.85 -0.75 -5.25
CA ASP A 347 1.47 -2.01 -5.88
C ASP A 347 2.11 -3.21 -5.18
N SER A 348 1.31 -3.95 -4.42
CA SER A 348 1.77 -5.17 -3.78
C SER A 348 1.85 -6.37 -4.73
N ILE A 349 1.16 -6.33 -5.88
CA ILE A 349 1.17 -7.42 -6.87
C ILE A 349 2.53 -7.45 -7.57
N TYR A 350 2.99 -6.29 -8.06
CA TYR A 350 4.33 -6.19 -8.64
C TYR A 350 5.41 -6.38 -7.57
N ALA A 351 5.25 -5.79 -6.39
CA ALA A 351 6.19 -5.96 -5.28
C ALA A 351 6.36 -7.42 -4.87
N ALA A 352 5.27 -8.18 -4.73
CA ALA A 352 5.32 -9.62 -4.43
C ALA A 352 6.01 -10.40 -5.55
N SER A 353 5.68 -10.10 -6.80
CA SER A 353 6.28 -10.76 -7.97
C SER A 353 7.79 -10.53 -8.04
N LEU A 354 8.23 -9.31 -7.79
CA LEU A 354 9.67 -8.94 -7.73
C LEU A 354 10.36 -9.59 -6.52
N PHE A 355 9.67 -9.68 -5.37
CA PHE A 355 10.19 -10.37 -4.19
C PHE A 355 10.41 -11.86 -4.46
N ILE A 356 9.49 -12.50 -5.17
CA ILE A 356 9.62 -13.90 -5.59
C ILE A 356 10.81 -14.07 -6.53
N GLU A 357 10.99 -13.16 -7.49
CA GLU A 357 12.16 -13.15 -8.39
C GLU A 357 13.47 -13.07 -7.58
N MET A 358 13.52 -12.18 -6.60
CA MET A 358 14.65 -12.06 -5.69
C MET A 358 14.92 -13.35 -4.91
N VAL A 359 13.86 -14.01 -4.38
CA VAL A 359 13.99 -15.29 -3.67
C VAL A 359 14.48 -16.41 -4.60
N CYS A 360 14.04 -16.43 -5.85
CA CYS A 360 14.56 -17.38 -6.85
C CYS A 360 16.05 -17.19 -7.08
N ALA A 361 16.50 -15.94 -7.17
CA ALA A 361 17.91 -15.62 -7.43
C ALA A 361 18.82 -15.83 -6.21
N LEU A 362 18.37 -15.51 -5.01
CA LEU A 362 19.21 -15.39 -3.81
C LEU A 362 18.90 -16.41 -2.70
N GLY A 363 17.72 -17.02 -2.72
CA GLY A 363 17.28 -17.99 -1.71
C GLY A 363 16.45 -17.36 -0.58
N SER A 364 16.60 -17.88 0.67
CA SER A 364 15.75 -17.51 1.80
C SER A 364 15.83 -16.02 2.16
N PRO A 365 14.67 -15.35 2.33
CA PRO A 365 14.59 -13.97 2.82
C PRO A 365 15.29 -13.76 4.15
N THR A 366 15.08 -14.63 5.12
CA THR A 366 15.71 -14.55 6.45
C THR A 366 17.23 -14.61 6.38
N LYS A 367 17.79 -15.44 5.48
CA LYS A 367 19.23 -15.48 5.27
C LYS A 367 19.74 -14.17 4.67
N MET A 368 19.07 -13.65 3.69
CA MET A 368 19.43 -12.37 3.04
C MET A 368 19.34 -11.20 4.05
N LEU A 369 18.31 -11.19 4.89
CA LEU A 369 18.15 -10.18 5.93
C LEU A 369 19.35 -10.19 6.90
N ARG A 370 19.77 -11.36 7.38
CA ARG A 370 20.97 -11.51 8.23
C ARG A 370 22.24 -10.97 7.55
N GLU A 371 22.43 -11.24 6.26
CA GLU A 371 23.56 -10.69 5.50
C GLU A 371 23.51 -9.15 5.43
N LEU A 372 22.31 -8.55 5.32
CA LEU A 372 22.15 -7.09 5.35
C LEU A 372 22.43 -6.53 6.75
N GLU A 373 21.96 -7.18 7.80
CA GLU A 373 22.21 -6.78 9.18
C GLU A 373 23.71 -6.90 9.56
N ASP A 374 24.38 -7.97 9.15
CA ASP A 374 25.82 -8.15 9.35
C ASP A 374 26.62 -7.06 8.63
N ARG A 375 26.18 -6.63 7.47
CA ARG A 375 26.88 -5.63 6.64
C ARG A 375 26.60 -4.19 7.06
N PHE A 376 25.33 -3.86 7.38
CA PHE A 376 24.90 -2.48 7.62
C PHE A 376 24.55 -2.22 9.10
N GLY A 377 24.56 -3.26 9.92
CA GLY A 377 24.12 -3.22 11.32
C GLY A 377 22.60 -3.29 11.46
N SER A 378 22.12 -3.84 12.57
CA SER A 378 20.70 -3.77 12.90
C SER A 378 20.31 -2.30 13.11
N VAL A 379 19.26 -1.87 12.43
CA VAL A 379 18.72 -0.51 12.57
C VAL A 379 17.31 -0.65 13.16
N PRO A 380 17.11 -0.20 14.40
CA PRO A 380 15.80 -0.26 15.04
C PRO A 380 14.75 0.47 14.20
N ASP A 381 13.52 -0.07 14.22
CA ASP A 381 12.38 0.62 13.62
C ASP A 381 12.20 1.99 14.29
N PRO A 382 12.17 3.12 13.52
CA PRO A 382 12.01 4.45 14.07
C PRO A 382 10.73 4.61 14.91
N VAL A 383 9.65 3.92 14.54
CA VAL A 383 8.38 3.95 15.28
C VAL A 383 8.53 3.23 16.61
N TYR A 384 9.17 2.06 16.63
CA TYR A 384 9.46 1.33 17.86
C TYR A 384 10.36 2.15 18.80
N HIS A 385 11.37 2.82 18.23
CA HIS A 385 12.26 3.71 18.99
C HIS A 385 11.50 4.89 19.59
N LEU A 386 10.59 5.51 18.84
CA LEU A 386 9.75 6.60 19.32
C LEU A 386 8.82 6.13 20.45
N PHE A 387 8.16 4.97 20.30
CA PHE A 387 7.34 4.38 21.36
C PHE A 387 8.17 4.06 22.61
N LEU A 388 9.35 3.51 22.45
CA LEU A 388 10.26 3.25 23.57
C LEU A 388 10.66 4.53 24.29
N VAL A 389 11.00 5.58 23.54
CA VAL A 389 11.35 6.91 24.11
C VAL A 389 10.16 7.53 24.83
N ILE A 390 8.95 7.49 24.25
CA ILE A 390 7.73 8.00 24.88
C ILE A 390 7.42 7.20 26.15
N ARG A 391 7.47 5.87 26.09
CA ARG A 391 7.24 4.99 27.26
C ARG A 391 8.25 5.27 28.38
N LEU A 392 9.54 5.37 28.04
CA LEU A 392 10.59 5.72 28.97
C LEU A 392 10.40 7.12 29.59
N LYS A 393 9.93 8.10 28.78
CA LYS A 393 9.61 9.44 29.26
C LYS A 393 8.46 9.44 30.26
N ILE A 394 7.36 8.75 29.96
CA ILE A 394 6.19 8.61 30.83
C ILE A 394 6.60 7.91 32.16
N MET A 395 7.42 6.85 32.07
CA MET A 395 7.91 6.14 33.24
C MET A 395 8.87 7.00 34.08
N ALA A 396 9.75 7.77 33.45
CA ALA A 396 10.63 8.72 34.13
C ALA A 396 9.84 9.81 34.88
N GLU A 397 8.81 10.38 34.24
CA GLU A 397 7.90 11.35 34.86
C GLU A 397 7.12 10.74 36.03
N ALA A 398 6.65 9.48 35.92
CA ALA A 398 5.97 8.75 37.01
C ALA A 398 6.89 8.47 38.22
N LEU A 399 8.20 8.34 37.99
CA LEU A 399 9.23 8.15 39.02
C LEU A 399 9.84 9.48 39.55
N GLY A 400 9.32 10.64 39.11
CA GLY A 400 9.83 11.95 39.52
C GLY A 400 11.21 12.30 38.94
N ILE A 401 11.59 11.66 37.83
CA ILE A 401 12.88 11.85 37.16
C ILE A 401 12.70 12.93 36.08
N THR A 402 13.33 14.10 36.26
CA THR A 402 13.28 15.21 35.31
C THR A 402 14.61 15.32 34.57
N ALA A 403 14.70 14.84 33.36
CA ALA A 403 15.37 15.37 32.17
C ALA A 403 15.56 14.35 31.05
N VAL A 404 15.00 14.67 29.90
CA VAL A 404 15.36 14.04 28.61
C VAL A 404 15.98 15.13 27.75
N THR A 405 17.28 15.05 27.47
CA THR A 405 17.94 15.98 26.54
C THR A 405 18.18 15.31 25.20
N GLN A 406 17.76 15.98 24.14
CA GLN A 406 18.02 15.59 22.75
C GLN A 406 19.24 16.32 22.22
N LYS A 407 20.23 15.61 21.73
CA LYS A 407 21.34 16.17 20.91
C LYS A 407 21.24 15.63 19.49
N LYS A 408 21.41 16.51 18.51
CA LYS A 408 21.26 16.24 17.08
C LYS A 408 22.07 14.99 16.67
N GLY A 409 21.35 13.92 16.25
CA GLY A 409 21.96 12.70 15.69
C GLY A 409 22.23 11.55 16.66
N GLU A 410 22.10 11.73 17.97
CA GLU A 410 22.18 10.64 18.97
C GLU A 410 21.11 10.85 20.03
N PHE A 411 20.31 9.81 20.27
CA PHE A 411 19.42 9.78 21.43
C PHE A 411 20.26 9.37 22.66
N LYS A 412 20.64 10.33 23.46
CA LYS A 412 21.24 10.08 24.77
C LYS A 412 20.22 10.40 25.84
N ILE A 413 19.64 9.39 26.46
CA ILE A 413 18.80 9.56 27.64
C ILE A 413 19.76 9.75 28.81
N VAL A 414 19.81 10.96 29.34
CA VAL A 414 20.55 11.26 30.57
C VAL A 414 19.51 11.34 31.70
N PHE A 415 19.56 10.36 32.59
CA PHE A 415 18.76 10.37 33.79
C PHE A 415 19.54 11.17 34.90
N ASP A 416 19.08 12.37 35.22
CA ASP A 416 19.53 13.07 36.42
C ASP A 416 18.69 12.56 37.60
N GLY A 417 19.32 11.92 38.58
CA GLY A 417 18.64 11.39 39.77
C GLY A 417 18.80 9.90 40.02
N LEU A 418 19.56 9.17 39.20
CA LEU A 418 19.75 7.70 39.31
C LEU A 418 20.54 7.20 40.53
N ASN A 419 20.97 8.10 41.45
CA ASN A 419 21.78 7.67 42.58
C ASN A 419 21.07 6.75 43.60
N ASN A 420 19.75 6.48 43.39
CA ASN A 420 18.94 5.68 44.31
C ASN A 420 18.14 4.54 43.61
N ILE A 421 18.35 4.26 42.32
CA ILE A 421 17.63 3.19 41.62
C ILE A 421 18.60 2.00 41.40
N SER A 422 18.25 0.82 41.93
CA SER A 422 19.05 -0.39 41.75
C SER A 422 18.88 -1.01 40.36
N GLY A 423 19.85 -1.80 39.90
CA GLY A 423 19.75 -2.53 38.64
C GLY A 423 18.54 -3.49 38.57
N ASP A 424 18.05 -3.95 39.73
CA ASP A 424 16.87 -4.82 39.85
C ASP A 424 15.58 -4.02 39.63
N ASP A 425 15.51 -2.73 40.02
CA ASP A 425 14.38 -1.86 39.77
C ASP A 425 14.23 -1.60 38.24
N ILE A 426 15.36 -1.43 37.54
CA ILE A 426 15.39 -1.28 36.09
C ILE A 426 14.94 -2.55 35.38
N GLN A 427 15.42 -3.74 35.83
CA GLN A 427 15.00 -5.02 35.26
C GLN A 427 13.53 -5.35 35.50
N SER A 428 12.96 -4.95 36.65
CA SER A 428 11.53 -5.15 36.91
C SER A 428 10.62 -4.35 35.97
N LEU A 429 11.09 -3.20 35.49
CA LEU A 429 10.36 -2.34 34.55
C LEU A 429 10.28 -2.91 33.11
N PHE A 430 11.13 -3.89 32.77
CA PHE A 430 11.12 -4.56 31.47
C PHE A 430 10.42 -5.92 31.47
N LYS A 431 9.81 -6.34 32.60
CA LYS A 431 9.13 -7.64 32.75
C LYS A 431 7.60 -7.58 32.57
N GLU A 432 7.01 -6.43 32.35
CA GLU A 432 5.63 -6.20 31.96
C GLU A 432 5.59 -5.56 30.56
#